data_aae2fa09e7ac62520f3cd0e82cc641b2
#
_entry.id   aae2fa09e7ac62520f3cd0e82cc641b2
#
_cell.length_a   1.000
_cell.length_b   1.000
_cell.length_c   1.000
_cell.angle_alpha   90.00
_cell.angle_beta   90.00
_cell.angle_gamma   90.00
#
_symmetry.space_group_name_H-M   'P 1'
#
loop_
_entity.id
_entity.type
_entity.pdbx_description
1 polymer ?
#
loop_
_entity_poly.entity_id
_entity_poly.type
_entity_poly.pdbx_seq_one_letter_code
_entity_poly.pdbx_strand_id
1 'polypeptide(L)'
;MLKLHERPTTRKMFRQGSLCWGLVLLALWIPGSGHAQGPIHVDPLLLGRYVGQYELSPTYVLTILVESDRIYVRAPGRGTRLLVPASETEFIEIESGLRIMFGIREDTREVDHLLFEQQGFGRRANKVTNEVGLDPETRPAMALADDVLARYVGEYEEQPGFGISISRNGDQLLARMTDQQGVEIFAESATEFFYRDTNARISFQLGNNLAEALILHQGGVDLEMRRLD
;
A
#
# COMPACT_ATOMS: atom_id res chain seq x y z
N MET A 1 71.18 -31.19 6.95
CA MET A 1 71.62 -32.08 5.86
C MET A 1 70.85 -31.63 4.63
N LEU A 2 71.46 -30.77 3.80
CA LEU A 2 72.19 -31.03 2.56
C LEU A 2 71.37 -31.84 1.58
N LYS A 3 71.10 -31.41 0.36
CA LYS A 3 71.86 -30.80 -0.76
C LYS A 3 70.82 -30.40 -1.83
N LEU A 4 70.72 -29.27 -2.37
CA LEU A 4 71.35 -28.71 -3.58
C LEU A 4 71.63 -29.68 -4.72
N HIS A 5 71.08 -29.40 -5.89
CA HIS A 5 71.73 -29.34 -7.20
C HIS A 5 70.69 -29.02 -8.29
N GLU A 6 70.74 -27.89 -8.89
CA GLU A 6 71.45 -27.32 -10.06
C GLU A 6 70.83 -27.67 -11.42
N ARG A 7 70.69 -26.60 -12.21
CA ARG A 7 70.32 -26.52 -13.62
C ARG A 7 71.37 -27.16 -14.57
N PRO A 8 71.12 -27.32 -15.87
CA PRO A 8 71.37 -26.19 -16.74
C PRO A 8 70.48 -26.08 -18.02
N THR A 9 70.44 -24.87 -18.49
CA THR A 9 70.31 -24.24 -19.81
C THR A 9 70.62 -25.10 -21.01
N THR A 10 69.79 -24.99 -22.12
CA THR A 10 70.34 -24.87 -23.47
C THR A 10 69.39 -24.09 -24.38
N ARG A 11 69.97 -23.07 -24.97
CA ARG A 11 69.51 -22.22 -26.06
C ARG A 11 69.52 -22.98 -27.39
N LYS A 12 68.48 -22.82 -28.22
CA LYS A 12 68.70 -22.74 -29.66
C LYS A 12 67.72 -21.80 -30.34
N MET A 13 68.30 -20.78 -30.90
CA MET A 13 67.72 -19.91 -31.92
C MET A 13 67.49 -20.70 -33.21
N PHE A 14 66.38 -20.48 -33.88
CA PHE A 14 66.35 -20.47 -35.33
C PHE A 14 65.31 -19.47 -35.89
N ARG A 15 65.72 -18.85 -36.92
CA ARG A 15 65.31 -17.64 -37.59
C ARG A 15 64.18 -17.88 -38.63
N GLN A 16 63.40 -16.81 -38.78
CA GLN A 16 62.78 -16.28 -40.02
C GLN A 16 61.66 -17.07 -40.75
N GLY A 17 60.59 -16.30 -40.99
CA GLY A 17 59.64 -16.52 -42.06
C GLY A 17 58.44 -15.59 -41.94
N SER A 18 58.54 -14.49 -42.62
CA SER A 18 57.47 -13.50 -42.84
C SER A 18 56.18 -14.14 -43.39
N LEU A 19 55.03 -13.64 -43.01
CA LEU A 19 54.05 -13.08 -43.93
C LEU A 19 52.86 -12.55 -43.15
N CYS A 20 52.65 -11.26 -43.31
CA CYS A 20 51.49 -10.49 -42.94
C CYS A 20 50.19 -11.11 -43.48
N TRP A 21 49.19 -11.26 -42.63
CA TRP A 21 47.82 -11.02 -43.06
C TRP A 21 47.08 -10.48 -41.83
N GLY A 22 46.94 -9.15 -41.88
CA GLY A 22 46.10 -8.44 -40.92
C GLY A 22 44.64 -8.73 -41.21
N LEU A 23 44.03 -9.48 -40.32
CA LEU A 23 42.57 -9.54 -40.16
C LEU A 23 42.17 -8.37 -39.26
N VAL A 24 41.85 -7.24 -39.93
CA VAL A 24 41.10 -6.16 -39.28
C VAL A 24 39.70 -6.71 -38.99
N LEU A 25 39.48 -7.16 -37.77
CA LEU A 25 38.15 -7.35 -37.23
C LEU A 25 37.49 -5.97 -37.09
N LEU A 26 36.77 -5.57 -38.13
CA LEU A 26 35.83 -4.47 -38.07
C LEU A 26 34.74 -4.91 -37.09
N ALA A 27 34.88 -4.51 -35.79
CA ALA A 27 33.81 -4.60 -34.84
C ALA A 27 32.68 -3.67 -35.35
N LEU A 28 31.72 -4.25 -36.03
CA LEU A 28 30.42 -3.62 -36.30
C LEU A 28 29.80 -3.29 -34.93
N TRP A 29 30.03 -2.07 -34.50
CA TRP A 29 29.30 -1.46 -33.43
C TRP A 29 27.87 -1.29 -33.92
N ILE A 30 26.99 -2.29 -33.65
CA ILE A 30 25.57 -2.17 -33.85
C ILE A 30 25.11 -1.22 -32.72
N PRO A 31 24.72 0.04 -33.03
CA PRO A 31 24.06 0.83 -32.01
C PRO A 31 22.79 0.09 -31.65
N GLY A 32 22.75 -0.43 -30.43
CA GLY A 32 21.51 -0.97 -29.87
C GLY A 32 20.47 0.14 -29.98
N SER A 33 19.50 -0.08 -30.85
CA SER A 33 18.33 0.77 -30.97
C SER A 33 17.59 0.68 -29.63
N GLY A 34 17.97 1.53 -28.68
CA GLY A 34 17.17 1.80 -27.51
C GLY A 34 15.86 2.37 -28.03
N HIS A 35 14.87 1.51 -28.19
CA HIS A 35 13.50 1.96 -28.39
C HIS A 35 13.14 2.70 -27.12
N ALA A 36 13.15 4.01 -27.18
CA ALA A 36 12.46 4.83 -26.21
C ALA A 36 10.99 4.40 -26.30
N GLN A 37 10.58 3.52 -25.40
CA GLN A 37 9.16 3.18 -25.26
C GLN A 37 8.46 4.49 -24.92
N GLY A 38 7.56 4.91 -25.82
CA GLY A 38 6.68 6.04 -25.56
C GLY A 38 5.87 5.79 -24.26
N PRO A 39 5.18 6.81 -23.76
CA PRO A 39 4.37 6.66 -22.56
C PRO A 39 3.41 5.47 -22.73
N ILE A 40 3.46 4.55 -21.77
CA ILE A 40 2.61 3.36 -21.78
C ILE A 40 1.18 3.84 -21.58
N HIS A 41 0.32 3.58 -22.56
CA HIS A 41 -1.11 3.84 -22.46
C HIS A 41 -1.82 2.55 -22.07
N VAL A 42 -2.56 2.59 -20.94
CA VAL A 42 -3.36 1.47 -20.47
C VAL A 42 -4.82 1.73 -20.83
N ASP A 43 -5.50 0.71 -21.35
CA ASP A 43 -6.92 0.80 -21.70
C ASP A 43 -7.75 1.20 -20.47
N PRO A 44 -8.58 2.25 -20.54
CA PRO A 44 -9.46 2.67 -19.45
C PRO A 44 -10.36 1.56 -18.90
N LEU A 45 -10.82 0.64 -19.77
CA LEU A 45 -11.59 -0.52 -19.34
C LEU A 45 -10.77 -1.48 -18.46
N LEU A 46 -9.48 -1.60 -18.74
CA LEU A 46 -8.56 -2.38 -17.92
C LEU A 46 -8.32 -1.68 -16.58
N LEU A 47 -8.12 -0.35 -16.57
CA LEU A 47 -7.98 0.43 -15.34
C LEU A 47 -9.18 0.25 -14.41
N GLY A 48 -10.40 0.19 -14.94
CA GLY A 48 -11.62 -0.05 -14.17
C GLY A 48 -11.62 -1.37 -13.38
N ARG A 49 -10.88 -2.40 -13.84
CA ARG A 49 -10.75 -3.69 -13.12
C ARG A 49 -9.90 -3.59 -11.88
N TYR A 50 -8.98 -2.63 -11.84
CA TYR A 50 -8.09 -2.41 -10.69
C TYR A 50 -8.76 -1.65 -9.55
N VAL A 51 -9.85 -0.94 -9.83
CA VAL A 51 -10.61 -0.18 -8.84
C VAL A 51 -11.06 -1.07 -7.68
N GLY A 52 -10.93 -0.57 -6.46
CA GLY A 52 -11.38 -1.25 -5.26
C GLY A 52 -10.43 -1.07 -4.08
N GLN A 53 -10.71 -1.79 -3.02
CA GLN A 53 -9.92 -1.78 -1.79
C GLN A 53 -9.09 -3.06 -1.66
N TYR A 54 -7.86 -2.90 -1.20
CA TYR A 54 -6.87 -3.96 -1.07
C TYR A 54 -6.27 -3.94 0.33
N GLU A 55 -6.46 -5.01 1.07
CA GLU A 55 -6.03 -5.13 2.46
C GLU A 55 -4.60 -5.67 2.56
N LEU A 56 -3.70 -4.87 3.13
CA LEU A 56 -2.35 -5.26 3.55
C LEU A 56 -2.34 -5.80 4.98
N SER A 57 -3.18 -5.23 5.81
CA SER A 57 -3.47 -5.64 7.19
C SER A 57 -4.83 -5.07 7.59
N PRO A 58 -5.46 -5.54 8.67
CA PRO A 58 -6.74 -5.01 9.14
C PRO A 58 -6.76 -3.49 9.35
N THR A 59 -5.61 -2.90 9.65
CA THR A 59 -5.44 -1.45 9.87
C THR A 59 -4.88 -0.70 8.66
N TYR A 60 -4.55 -1.40 7.56
CA TYR A 60 -3.93 -0.76 6.40
C TYR A 60 -4.53 -1.27 5.09
N VAL A 61 -5.48 -0.50 4.59
CA VAL A 61 -6.19 -0.79 3.34
C VAL A 61 -5.81 0.26 2.29
N LEU A 62 -5.32 -0.21 1.15
CA LEU A 62 -5.09 0.63 -0.02
C LEU A 62 -6.37 0.74 -0.82
N THR A 63 -6.73 1.94 -1.26
CA THR A 63 -7.81 2.15 -2.20
C THR A 63 -7.24 2.53 -3.56
N ILE A 64 -7.61 1.78 -4.58
CA ILE A 64 -7.29 2.08 -5.98
C ILE A 64 -8.51 2.73 -6.61
N LEU A 65 -8.32 3.89 -7.22
CA LEU A 65 -9.38 4.66 -7.88
C LEU A 65 -8.90 5.15 -9.25
N VAL A 66 -9.85 5.42 -10.13
CA VAL A 66 -9.61 5.92 -11.49
C VAL A 66 -10.42 7.19 -11.69
N GLU A 67 -9.75 8.26 -12.09
CA GLU A 67 -10.34 9.54 -12.43
C GLU A 67 -9.76 10.05 -13.75
N SER A 68 -10.62 10.41 -14.70
CA SER A 68 -10.20 10.94 -16.01
C SER A 68 -9.10 10.11 -16.68
N ASP A 69 -9.30 8.78 -16.75
CA ASP A 69 -8.38 7.79 -17.34
C ASP A 69 -6.99 7.70 -16.67
N ARG A 70 -6.90 8.16 -15.43
CA ARG A 70 -5.71 8.04 -14.59
C ARG A 70 -6.02 7.20 -13.37
N ILE A 71 -5.04 6.39 -12.98
CA ILE A 71 -5.15 5.53 -11.80
C ILE A 71 -4.40 6.14 -10.63
N TYR A 72 -5.00 6.04 -9.46
CA TYR A 72 -4.46 6.59 -8.21
C TYR A 72 -4.49 5.53 -7.12
N VAL A 73 -3.58 5.65 -6.17
CA VAL A 73 -3.61 4.93 -4.91
C VAL A 73 -3.87 5.91 -3.77
N ARG A 74 -4.80 5.57 -2.89
CA ARG A 74 -5.03 6.24 -1.63
C ARG A 74 -4.61 5.31 -0.50
N ALA A 75 -3.70 5.77 0.34
CA ALA A 75 -3.19 5.03 1.48
C ALA A 75 -3.54 5.77 2.78
N PRO A 76 -3.83 5.04 3.89
CA PRO A 76 -4.10 5.66 5.18
C PRO A 76 -3.01 6.65 5.60
N GLY A 77 -3.41 7.87 5.99
CA GLY A 77 -2.50 8.93 6.43
C GLY A 77 -1.53 9.49 5.36
N ARG A 78 -1.74 9.15 4.07
CA ARG A 78 -0.86 9.61 2.98
C ARG A 78 -1.58 10.25 1.80
N GLY A 79 -2.90 10.37 1.89
CA GLY A 79 -3.74 10.94 0.83
C GLY A 79 -3.74 10.13 -0.47
N THR A 80 -4.23 10.76 -1.54
CA THR A 80 -4.35 10.17 -2.87
C THR A 80 -3.16 10.56 -3.74
N ARG A 81 -2.52 9.58 -4.40
CA ARG A 81 -1.33 9.77 -5.22
C ARG A 81 -1.49 9.13 -6.59
N LEU A 82 -0.97 9.81 -7.61
CA LEU A 82 -1.00 9.34 -8.98
C LEU A 82 -0.07 8.14 -9.18
N LEU A 83 -0.57 7.13 -9.84
CA LEU A 83 0.20 5.98 -10.32
C LEU A 83 0.48 6.13 -11.82
N VAL A 84 1.75 6.01 -12.20
CA VAL A 84 2.19 6.07 -13.60
C VAL A 84 2.40 4.63 -14.10
N PRO A 85 1.83 4.23 -15.24
CA PRO A 85 1.98 2.88 -15.73
C PRO A 85 3.42 2.58 -16.17
N ALA A 86 3.97 1.46 -15.69
CA ALA A 86 5.21 0.85 -16.14
C ALA A 86 4.94 -0.35 -17.07
N SER A 87 3.74 -0.96 -16.96
CA SER A 87 3.17 -1.93 -17.88
C SER A 87 1.64 -1.88 -17.78
N GLU A 88 0.94 -2.83 -18.43
CA GLU A 88 -0.52 -2.95 -18.27
C GLU A 88 -0.93 -3.27 -16.82
N THR A 89 -0.11 -4.02 -16.09
CA THR A 89 -0.40 -4.49 -14.72
C THR A 89 0.48 -3.87 -13.65
N GLU A 90 1.50 -3.11 -14.03
CA GLU A 90 2.46 -2.53 -13.10
C GLU A 90 2.43 -1.01 -13.17
N PHE A 91 2.40 -0.38 -12.00
CA PHE A 91 2.30 1.07 -11.83
C PHE A 91 3.27 1.55 -10.75
N ILE A 92 3.77 2.77 -10.91
CA ILE A 92 4.75 3.39 -10.02
C ILE A 92 4.24 4.74 -9.54
N GLU A 93 4.28 4.97 -8.25
CA GLU A 93 4.16 6.30 -7.66
C GLU A 93 5.56 6.92 -7.60
N ILE A 94 5.75 8.02 -8.34
CA ILE A 94 7.08 8.56 -8.67
C ILE A 94 7.80 9.14 -7.44
N GLU A 95 7.08 9.80 -6.53
CA GLU A 95 7.70 10.53 -5.41
C GLU A 95 8.30 9.58 -4.36
N SER A 96 7.59 8.49 -4.04
CA SER A 96 8.02 7.53 -3.02
C SER A 96 8.70 6.29 -3.59
N GLY A 97 8.66 6.10 -4.92
CA GLY A 97 9.12 4.89 -5.59
C GLY A 97 8.26 3.66 -5.27
N LEU A 98 7.03 3.88 -4.78
CA LEU A 98 6.08 2.81 -4.55
C LEU A 98 5.74 2.13 -5.88
N ARG A 99 5.87 0.80 -5.92
CA ARG A 99 5.50 -0.04 -7.05
C ARG A 99 4.28 -0.88 -6.69
N ILE A 100 3.29 -0.91 -7.56
CA ILE A 100 2.07 -1.71 -7.44
C ILE A 100 1.98 -2.61 -8.67
N MET A 101 1.85 -3.92 -8.45
CA MET A 101 1.63 -4.90 -9.50
C MET A 101 0.31 -5.63 -9.24
N PHE A 102 -0.64 -5.53 -10.17
CA PHE A 102 -1.94 -6.21 -10.03
C PHE A 102 -1.84 -7.66 -10.46
N GLY A 103 -2.31 -8.56 -9.59
CA GLY A 103 -2.45 -9.97 -9.89
C GLY A 103 -3.80 -10.25 -10.54
N ILE A 104 -3.77 -10.89 -11.70
CA ILE A 104 -4.95 -11.27 -12.47
C ILE A 104 -5.06 -12.79 -12.39
N ARG A 105 -6.22 -13.27 -11.95
CA ARG A 105 -6.52 -14.69 -11.91
C ARG A 105 -6.70 -15.23 -13.33
N GLU A 106 -6.04 -16.32 -13.67
CA GLU A 106 -6.03 -16.86 -15.04
C GLU A 106 -7.40 -17.39 -15.48
N ASP A 107 -8.16 -17.99 -14.56
CA ASP A 107 -9.45 -18.63 -14.80
C ASP A 107 -10.59 -17.61 -15.03
N THR A 108 -10.68 -16.58 -14.21
CA THR A 108 -11.77 -15.58 -14.27
C THR A 108 -11.36 -14.27 -14.91
N ARG A 109 -10.05 -14.03 -15.10
CA ARG A 109 -9.49 -12.76 -15.54
C ARG A 109 -9.79 -11.59 -14.58
N GLU A 110 -10.17 -11.89 -13.36
CA GLU A 110 -10.45 -10.91 -12.32
C GLU A 110 -9.16 -10.54 -11.57
N VAL A 111 -9.12 -9.31 -11.10
CA VAL A 111 -8.06 -8.82 -10.21
C VAL A 111 -8.45 -9.19 -8.78
N ASP A 112 -7.68 -10.05 -8.13
CA ASP A 112 -7.94 -10.52 -6.77
C ASP A 112 -6.93 -10.04 -5.74
N HIS A 113 -5.82 -9.47 -6.18
CA HIS A 113 -4.79 -8.92 -5.29
C HIS A 113 -3.90 -7.91 -6.02
N LEU A 114 -3.11 -7.20 -5.24
CA LEU A 114 -1.94 -6.48 -5.71
C LEU A 114 -0.70 -6.85 -4.89
N LEU A 115 0.46 -6.72 -5.50
CA LEU A 115 1.74 -6.71 -4.81
C LEU A 115 2.16 -5.26 -4.64
N PHE A 116 2.40 -4.89 -3.40
CA PHE A 116 2.89 -3.60 -2.97
C PHE A 116 4.38 -3.73 -2.70
N GLU A 117 5.22 -2.96 -3.39
CA GLU A 117 6.66 -2.95 -3.18
C GLU A 117 7.15 -1.53 -2.94
N GLN A 118 7.87 -1.32 -1.84
CA GLN A 118 8.51 -0.05 -1.52
C GLN A 118 9.85 -0.30 -0.82
N GLN A 119 10.92 0.34 -1.30
CA GLN A 119 12.28 0.24 -0.73
C GLN A 119 12.78 -1.21 -0.54
N GLY A 120 12.43 -2.10 -1.48
CA GLY A 120 12.82 -3.52 -1.44
C GLY A 120 11.96 -4.41 -0.54
N PHE A 121 10.93 -3.87 0.10
CA PHE A 121 9.95 -4.64 0.86
C PHE A 121 8.69 -4.85 0.04
N GLY A 122 8.40 -6.10 -0.29
CA GLY A 122 7.20 -6.50 -1.02
C GLY A 122 6.16 -7.16 -0.10
N ARG A 123 4.90 -6.77 -0.26
CA ARG A 123 3.76 -7.39 0.45
C ARG A 123 2.59 -7.59 -0.51
N ARG A 124 1.83 -8.65 -0.27
CA ARG A 124 0.59 -8.90 -0.98
C ARG A 124 -0.58 -8.27 -0.22
N ALA A 125 -1.45 -7.57 -0.94
CA ALA A 125 -2.73 -7.09 -0.47
C ALA A 125 -3.85 -7.78 -1.25
N ASN A 126 -4.78 -8.42 -0.55
CA ASN A 126 -5.91 -9.07 -1.19
C ASN A 126 -7.03 -8.06 -1.46
N LYS A 127 -7.70 -8.18 -2.60
CA LYS A 127 -8.85 -7.34 -2.92
C LYS A 127 -10.04 -7.74 -2.05
N VAL A 128 -10.58 -6.78 -1.29
CA VAL A 128 -11.71 -7.01 -0.36
C VAL A 128 -13.03 -6.51 -0.91
N THR A 129 -13.01 -5.48 -1.78
CA THR A 129 -14.20 -4.96 -2.47
C THR A 129 -13.83 -4.23 -3.76
N ASN A 130 -14.80 -4.12 -4.69
CA ASN A 130 -14.69 -3.27 -5.87
C ASN A 130 -15.13 -1.81 -5.60
N GLU A 131 -15.68 -1.54 -4.42
CA GLU A 131 -16.13 -0.20 -4.04
C GLU A 131 -14.93 0.64 -3.58
N VAL A 132 -14.93 1.90 -3.99
CA VAL A 132 -13.90 2.88 -3.59
C VAL A 132 -14.25 3.55 -2.27
N GLY A 133 -15.55 3.62 -1.95
CA GLY A 133 -16.05 4.39 -0.81
C GLY A 133 -15.86 5.90 -1.00
N LEU A 134 -16.41 6.67 -0.09
CA LEU A 134 -16.12 8.11 -0.01
C LEU A 134 -14.69 8.30 0.48
N ASP A 135 -14.05 9.37 0.00
CA ASP A 135 -12.75 9.77 0.53
C ASP A 135 -12.90 10.19 2.00
N PRO A 136 -12.27 9.49 2.95
CA PRO A 136 -12.39 9.83 4.37
C PRO A 136 -11.96 11.28 4.68
N GLU A 137 -10.94 11.81 3.97
CA GLU A 137 -10.46 13.18 4.18
C GLU A 137 -11.51 14.24 3.79
N THR A 138 -12.30 13.96 2.75
CA THR A 138 -13.32 14.89 2.23
C THR A 138 -14.74 14.54 2.67
N ARG A 139 -14.94 13.43 3.39
CA ARG A 139 -16.26 13.01 3.88
C ARG A 139 -16.87 14.09 4.77
N PRO A 140 -18.12 14.54 4.49
CA PRO A 140 -18.80 15.49 5.35
C PRO A 140 -18.95 14.96 6.78
N ALA A 141 -18.62 15.78 7.76
CA ALA A 141 -18.84 15.46 9.16
C ALA A 141 -20.03 16.26 9.68
N MET A 142 -20.84 15.62 10.54
CA MET A 142 -21.93 16.26 11.24
C MET A 142 -21.41 16.86 12.56
N ALA A 143 -21.81 18.09 12.89
CA ALA A 143 -21.59 18.64 14.21
C ALA A 143 -22.63 18.05 15.19
N LEU A 144 -22.16 17.51 16.29
CA LEU A 144 -23.01 17.01 17.38
C LEU A 144 -22.88 17.91 18.60
N ALA A 145 -23.98 18.06 19.35
CA ALA A 145 -23.98 18.83 20.57
C ALA A 145 -23.13 18.14 21.67
N ASP A 146 -22.58 18.94 22.58
CA ASP A 146 -21.70 18.50 23.66
C ASP A 146 -22.28 17.40 24.54
N ASP A 147 -23.58 17.49 24.86
CA ASP A 147 -24.29 16.49 25.63
C ASP A 147 -24.47 15.18 24.89
N VAL A 148 -24.51 15.21 23.56
CA VAL A 148 -24.54 14.02 22.71
C VAL A 148 -23.17 13.36 22.69
N LEU A 149 -22.09 14.15 22.45
CA LEU A 149 -20.73 13.63 22.46
C LEU A 149 -20.34 12.99 23.81
N ALA A 150 -20.83 13.58 24.92
CA ALA A 150 -20.56 13.05 26.26
C ALA A 150 -21.09 11.61 26.48
N ARG A 151 -22.08 11.18 25.70
CA ARG A 151 -22.68 9.83 25.82
C ARG A 151 -21.74 8.72 25.38
N TYR A 152 -20.77 9.05 24.52
CA TYR A 152 -19.84 8.08 23.93
C TYR A 152 -18.53 7.96 24.70
N VAL A 153 -18.19 8.92 25.56
CA VAL A 153 -16.95 8.93 26.33
C VAL A 153 -16.92 7.76 27.30
N GLY A 154 -15.86 6.95 27.25
CA GLY A 154 -15.67 5.79 28.13
C GLY A 154 -14.59 4.85 27.60
N GLU A 155 -14.37 3.78 28.36
CA GLU A 155 -13.50 2.68 28.00
C GLU A 155 -14.36 1.52 27.48
N TYR A 156 -13.93 0.91 26.38
CA TYR A 156 -14.63 -0.20 25.72
C TYR A 156 -13.65 -1.32 25.47
N GLU A 157 -13.98 -2.54 25.89
CA GLU A 157 -13.12 -3.72 25.71
C GLU A 157 -13.84 -4.82 24.93
N GLU A 158 -13.11 -5.49 24.05
CA GLU A 158 -13.50 -6.75 23.42
C GLU A 158 -13.10 -7.92 24.33
N GLN A 159 -11.88 -7.81 24.91
CA GLN A 159 -11.33 -8.76 25.87
C GLN A 159 -10.40 -8.03 26.83
N PRO A 160 -10.13 -8.56 28.04
CA PRO A 160 -9.28 -7.89 29.01
C PRO A 160 -7.93 -7.43 28.44
N GLY A 161 -7.69 -6.11 28.52
CA GLY A 161 -6.46 -5.48 28.03
C GLY A 161 -6.44 -5.16 26.55
N PHE A 162 -7.52 -5.41 25.80
CA PHE A 162 -7.65 -5.00 24.40
C PHE A 162 -8.98 -4.27 24.16
N GLY A 163 -8.90 -3.00 23.82
CA GLY A 163 -10.08 -2.16 23.65
C GLY A 163 -9.80 -0.79 23.08
N ILE A 164 -10.80 0.06 23.14
CA ILE A 164 -10.78 1.45 22.69
C ILE A 164 -11.23 2.37 23.81
N SER A 165 -10.41 3.37 24.10
CA SER A 165 -10.76 4.52 24.94
C SER A 165 -11.34 5.64 24.09
N ILE A 166 -12.54 6.08 24.38
CA ILE A 166 -13.18 7.24 23.76
C ILE A 166 -13.11 8.42 24.72
N SER A 167 -12.48 9.49 24.29
CA SER A 167 -12.35 10.75 25.03
C SER A 167 -12.77 11.96 24.18
N ARG A 168 -12.83 13.14 24.78
CA ARG A 168 -13.15 14.38 24.06
C ARG A 168 -11.94 15.27 23.88
N ASN A 169 -11.86 15.89 22.71
CA ASN A 169 -10.96 17.00 22.41
C ASN A 169 -11.79 18.16 21.80
N GLY A 170 -12.25 19.06 22.66
CA GLY A 170 -13.17 20.12 22.25
C GLY A 170 -14.52 19.54 21.79
N ASP A 171 -14.89 19.85 20.55
CA ASP A 171 -16.10 19.42 19.85
C ASP A 171 -15.93 18.10 19.07
N GLN A 172 -14.80 17.43 19.22
CA GLN A 172 -14.51 16.15 18.58
C GLN A 172 -14.31 15.04 19.58
N LEU A 173 -14.53 13.79 19.15
CA LEU A 173 -14.14 12.60 19.87
C LEU A 173 -12.76 12.10 19.39
N LEU A 174 -11.98 11.61 20.35
CA LEU A 174 -10.75 10.88 20.14
C LEU A 174 -10.98 9.41 20.47
N ALA A 175 -10.65 8.53 19.55
CA ALA A 175 -10.61 7.09 19.76
C ALA A 175 -9.15 6.63 19.88
N ARG A 176 -8.81 5.99 20.97
CA ARG A 176 -7.47 5.47 21.24
C ARG A 176 -7.54 3.97 21.47
N MET A 177 -7.03 3.18 20.55
CA MET A 177 -6.87 1.74 20.73
C MET A 177 -5.74 1.45 21.72
N THR A 178 -5.80 0.33 22.42
CA THR A 178 -4.75 -0.13 23.34
C THR A 178 -3.37 -0.01 22.66
N ASP A 179 -2.39 0.56 23.35
CA ASP A 179 -1.01 0.79 22.90
C ASP A 179 -0.84 1.69 21.66
N GLN A 180 -1.89 2.47 21.30
CA GLN A 180 -1.84 3.40 20.18
C GLN A 180 -2.09 4.86 20.62
N GLN A 181 -1.77 5.81 19.75
CA GLN A 181 -2.13 7.21 19.95
C GLN A 181 -3.62 7.42 19.65
N GLY A 182 -4.22 8.39 20.33
CA GLY A 182 -5.60 8.80 20.05
C GLY A 182 -5.71 9.48 18.68
N VAL A 183 -6.73 9.12 17.93
CA VAL A 183 -7.06 9.66 16.61
C VAL A 183 -8.45 10.26 16.67
N GLU A 184 -8.64 11.41 16.02
CA GLU A 184 -9.95 12.06 15.92
C GLU A 184 -10.90 11.22 15.07
N ILE A 185 -12.13 11.08 15.54
CA ILE A 185 -13.24 10.47 14.82
C ILE A 185 -14.35 11.50 14.60
N PHE A 186 -14.97 11.44 13.44
CA PHE A 186 -15.91 12.41 12.92
C PHE A 186 -17.29 11.80 12.77
N ALA A 187 -18.33 12.48 13.25
CA ALA A 187 -19.68 11.95 13.16
C ALA A 187 -20.19 11.96 11.71
N GLU A 188 -20.69 10.82 11.24
CA GLU A 188 -21.47 10.66 10.01
C GLU A 188 -22.97 10.73 10.30
N SER A 189 -23.37 10.23 11.47
CA SER A 189 -24.72 10.32 12.04
C SER A 189 -24.64 10.51 13.56
N ALA A 190 -25.79 10.39 14.25
CA ALA A 190 -25.80 10.44 15.70
C ALA A 190 -25.00 9.31 16.36
N THR A 191 -24.88 8.13 15.71
CA THR A 191 -24.24 6.95 16.29
C THR A 191 -23.09 6.39 15.45
N GLU A 192 -22.91 6.89 14.24
CA GLU A 192 -21.89 6.45 13.31
C GLU A 192 -20.76 7.46 13.22
N PHE A 193 -19.52 7.00 13.37
CA PHE A 193 -18.32 7.83 13.29
C PHE A 193 -17.31 7.20 12.35
N PHE A 194 -16.49 8.03 11.72
CA PHE A 194 -15.46 7.60 10.78
C PHE A 194 -14.11 8.25 11.11
N TYR A 195 -13.04 7.58 10.68
CA TYR A 195 -11.69 8.12 10.71
C TYR A 195 -11.37 8.80 9.37
N ARG A 196 -10.65 9.92 9.38
CA ARG A 196 -10.20 10.58 8.15
C ARG A 196 -8.94 9.99 7.54
N ASP A 197 -8.13 9.34 8.35
CA ASP A 197 -6.86 8.77 7.96
C ASP A 197 -6.95 7.28 7.56
N THR A 198 -8.09 6.65 7.84
CA THR A 198 -8.36 5.24 7.50
C THR A 198 -9.77 5.03 6.98
N ASN A 199 -10.06 3.84 6.45
CA ASN A 199 -11.43 3.45 6.11
C ASN A 199 -12.20 2.82 7.29
N ALA A 200 -11.67 2.94 8.52
CA ALA A 200 -12.34 2.44 9.70
C ALA A 200 -13.55 3.31 10.07
N ARG A 201 -14.53 2.67 10.69
CA ARG A 201 -15.72 3.34 11.27
C ARG A 201 -16.02 2.75 12.63
N ILE A 202 -16.71 3.54 13.45
CA ILE A 202 -17.23 3.11 14.76
C ILE A 202 -18.73 3.34 14.77
N SER A 203 -19.49 2.29 15.10
CA SER A 203 -20.92 2.36 15.37
C SER A 203 -21.13 2.21 16.88
N PHE A 204 -21.81 3.18 17.53
CA PHE A 204 -22.16 3.09 18.93
C PHE A 204 -23.54 2.51 19.14
N GLN A 205 -23.66 1.60 20.10
CA GLN A 205 -24.93 1.06 20.56
C GLN A 205 -25.34 1.78 21.85
N LEU A 206 -26.46 2.51 21.80
CA LEU A 206 -26.97 3.30 22.93
C LEU A 206 -27.96 2.48 23.74
N GLY A 207 -27.78 2.50 25.08
CA GLY A 207 -28.78 2.11 26.09
C GLY A 207 -28.95 3.27 27.07
N ASN A 208 -30.13 3.56 27.55
CA ASN A 208 -30.41 4.57 28.56
C ASN A 208 -29.64 5.90 28.44
N ASN A 209 -29.47 6.42 27.23
CA ASN A 209 -28.73 7.62 26.88
C ASN A 209 -27.19 7.58 27.01
N LEU A 210 -26.60 6.44 27.29
CA LEU A 210 -25.15 6.20 27.23
C LEU A 210 -24.83 5.12 26.19
N ALA A 211 -23.64 5.18 25.60
CA ALA A 211 -23.17 4.08 24.76
C ALA A 211 -22.78 2.89 25.65
N GLU A 212 -23.44 1.76 25.46
CA GLU A 212 -23.17 0.49 26.19
C GLU A 212 -22.13 -0.36 25.43
N ALA A 213 -22.04 -0.18 24.13
CA ALA A 213 -21.06 -0.86 23.29
C ALA A 213 -20.67 0.01 22.08
N LEU A 214 -19.56 -0.33 21.47
CA LEU A 214 -19.19 0.13 20.14
C LEU A 214 -18.80 -1.05 19.25
N ILE A 215 -18.96 -0.88 17.95
CA ILE A 215 -18.47 -1.82 16.94
C ILE A 215 -17.44 -1.07 16.10
N LEU A 216 -16.21 -1.56 16.07
CA LEU A 216 -15.19 -1.09 15.17
C LEU A 216 -15.27 -1.88 13.86
N HIS A 217 -15.60 -1.20 12.76
CA HIS A 217 -15.60 -1.76 11.41
C HIS A 217 -14.28 -1.42 10.74
N GLN A 218 -13.44 -2.43 10.51
CA GLN A 218 -12.12 -2.22 9.90
C GLN A 218 -11.66 -3.43 9.10
N GLY A 219 -11.23 -3.21 7.84
CA GLY A 219 -10.69 -4.29 7.01
C GLY A 219 -11.67 -5.44 6.74
N GLY A 220 -12.99 -5.19 6.74
CA GLY A 220 -14.02 -6.21 6.56
C GLY A 220 -14.28 -7.05 7.82
N VAL A 221 -13.74 -6.66 8.97
CA VAL A 221 -13.97 -7.28 10.28
C VAL A 221 -14.72 -6.32 11.17
N ASP A 222 -15.71 -6.84 11.90
CA ASP A 222 -16.46 -6.12 12.92
C ASP A 222 -16.01 -6.61 14.30
N LEU A 223 -15.49 -5.69 15.11
CA LEU A 223 -15.07 -5.96 16.48
C LEU A 223 -16.02 -5.25 17.46
N GLU A 224 -16.86 -6.03 18.14
CA GLU A 224 -17.75 -5.51 19.18
C GLU A 224 -16.97 -5.37 20.50
N MET A 225 -17.06 -4.19 21.12
CA MET A 225 -16.43 -3.85 22.37
C MET A 225 -17.50 -3.33 23.32
N ARG A 226 -17.53 -3.84 24.55
CA ARG A 226 -18.48 -3.43 25.57
C ARG A 226 -17.87 -2.39 26.50
N ARG A 227 -18.72 -1.44 26.90
CA ARG A 227 -18.31 -0.40 27.84
C ARG A 227 -17.95 -1.03 29.19
N LEU A 228 -16.85 -0.58 29.75
CA LEU A 228 -16.48 -0.86 31.13
C LEU A 228 -17.23 0.10 32.08
N ASP A 229 -17.73 -0.43 33.19
CA ASP A 229 -18.42 0.32 34.27
C ASP A 229 -17.46 1.24 35.06
#